data_abf02ad1ae9624be486313d1ce70a91a
#
_entry.id   abf02ad1ae9624be486313d1ce70a91a
#
_cell.length_a   1.000
_cell.length_b   1.000
_cell.length_c   1.000
_cell.angle_alpha   90.00
_cell.angle_beta   90.00
_cell.angle_gamma   90.00
#
_symmetry.space_group_name_H-M   'P 1'
#
loop_
_entity.id
_entity.type
_entity.pdbx_description
1 polymer ?
#
loop_
_entity_poly.entity_id
_entity_poly.type
_entity_poly.pdbx_seq_one_letter_code
_entity_poly.pdbx_strand_id
1 'polypeptide(L)'
;MAPPGRPGRWQDGRVAGVARSMGVRHSTGTGPESGLVYEIPLRTRFRGVTVRQGVVWRGAAGWAEWSPFLDYGPDEAWIWLRAAMESADIGWPDPVRATVPVNCTIPAVDPEVAYAMAVGSGCTTAKVKVAEQGQELADDLNRVEAVRHALGPTGQVRVDANGAWDVDAARAAIRQLARFDLEYVEQPCAHVDELAELRRRLARDGIGVLIAADESIRRSNDPYRVAELRAADVVVLKVQPLGGVRACLQIAERIGLPVVVSSALETSVGIRAGLALAAALPQLPYACGLNTVPLLTDDLVEASLVATGGHLTVRDLVVDPLRLSSAAAPSDVVEAWRTRLREVHHAMAEMQSGEGRIV
;
A
#
# COMPACT_ATOMS: atom_id res chain seq x y z
N MET A 1 -58.25 -27.98 -16.92
CA MET A 1 -57.12 -27.07 -16.67
C MET A 1 -55.86 -27.90 -16.58
N ALA A 2 -55.04 -27.86 -17.61
CA ALA A 2 -53.79 -28.62 -17.71
C ALA A 2 -52.62 -27.67 -17.52
N PRO A 3 -51.48 -28.09 -16.91
CA PRO A 3 -50.28 -27.28 -16.73
C PRO A 3 -49.42 -27.24 -18.00
N PRO A 4 -48.61 -26.21 -18.23
CA PRO A 4 -47.81 -26.04 -19.44
C PRO A 4 -46.51 -26.82 -19.46
N GLY A 5 -46.11 -27.19 -20.68
CA GLY A 5 -44.99 -28.07 -21.00
C GLY A 5 -43.60 -27.48 -20.84
N ARG A 6 -42.63 -28.41 -20.76
CA ARG A 6 -41.17 -28.16 -20.72
C ARG A 6 -40.64 -27.78 -22.12
N PRO A 7 -39.65 -26.90 -22.24
CA PRO A 7 -38.96 -26.66 -23.50
C PRO A 7 -37.83 -27.70 -23.73
N GLY A 8 -37.60 -28.00 -25.00
CA GLY A 8 -36.80 -29.07 -25.51
C GLY A 8 -35.30 -28.82 -25.52
N ARG A 9 -34.58 -29.96 -25.64
CA ARG A 9 -33.12 -30.07 -25.86
C ARG A 9 -32.76 -29.53 -27.25
N TRP A 10 -31.65 -28.78 -27.30
CA TRP A 10 -30.92 -28.53 -28.55
C TRP A 10 -29.71 -29.47 -28.64
N GLN A 11 -29.58 -30.06 -29.83
CA GLN A 11 -28.56 -31.04 -30.19
C GLN A 11 -27.24 -30.35 -30.64
N ASP A 12 -26.16 -31.10 -30.45
CA ASP A 12 -24.79 -30.80 -30.86
C ASP A 12 -24.62 -30.41 -32.35
N GLY A 13 -23.83 -29.34 -32.55
CA GLY A 13 -23.23 -29.00 -33.81
C GLY A 13 -21.72 -28.79 -33.65
N ARG A 14 -20.91 -29.84 -33.93
CA ARG A 14 -19.44 -29.74 -33.95
C ARG A 14 -19.00 -28.96 -35.17
N VAL A 15 -18.20 -27.91 -34.97
CA VAL A 15 -17.32 -27.35 -35.99
C VAL A 15 -15.89 -27.39 -35.45
N ALA A 16 -15.06 -28.22 -36.06
CA ALA A 16 -13.65 -28.34 -35.77
C ALA A 16 -12.90 -27.14 -36.41
N GLY A 17 -12.30 -26.29 -35.55
CA GLY A 17 -11.37 -25.26 -35.93
C GLY A 17 -10.09 -25.40 -35.11
N VAL A 18 -9.01 -25.84 -35.73
CA VAL A 18 -7.69 -26.02 -35.10
C VAL A 18 -7.07 -24.66 -34.88
N ALA A 19 -7.17 -24.14 -33.67
CA ALA A 19 -6.31 -23.07 -33.17
C ALA A 19 -5.20 -23.70 -32.32
N ARG A 20 -3.96 -23.64 -32.82
CA ARG A 20 -2.77 -24.00 -32.02
C ARG A 20 -2.62 -22.98 -30.90
N SER A 21 -3.06 -23.33 -29.69
CA SER A 21 -2.74 -22.60 -28.50
C SER A 21 -1.29 -22.87 -28.12
N MET A 22 -0.43 -21.86 -28.16
CA MET A 22 0.82 -21.87 -27.40
C MET A 22 0.44 -21.89 -25.92
N GLY A 23 0.41 -23.07 -25.34
CA GLY A 23 0.08 -23.27 -23.94
C GLY A 23 1.21 -22.76 -23.05
N VAL A 24 1.01 -21.62 -22.43
CA VAL A 24 1.72 -21.29 -21.20
C VAL A 24 1.29 -22.36 -20.18
N ARG A 25 2.20 -23.27 -19.86
CA ARG A 25 1.98 -24.28 -18.83
C ARG A 25 1.88 -23.56 -17.49
N HIS A 26 0.68 -23.33 -17.01
CA HIS A 26 0.48 -22.93 -15.63
C HIS A 26 0.88 -24.12 -14.76
N SER A 27 1.93 -23.93 -13.97
CA SER A 27 2.31 -24.88 -12.92
C SER A 27 1.09 -25.10 -12.00
N THR A 28 0.73 -26.36 -11.75
CA THR A 28 -0.40 -26.76 -10.88
C THR A 28 -0.08 -26.61 -9.38
N GLY A 29 1.00 -25.92 -9.02
CA GLY A 29 1.37 -25.66 -7.64
C GLY A 29 0.51 -24.54 -7.02
N THR A 30 0.03 -24.77 -5.80
CA THR A 30 -0.65 -23.77 -4.99
C THR A 30 0.36 -23.15 -4.02
N GLY A 31 0.94 -21.99 -4.36
CA GLY A 31 1.91 -21.34 -3.47
C GLY A 31 2.78 -20.32 -4.17
N PRO A 32 3.58 -19.55 -3.42
CA PRO A 32 4.41 -18.50 -3.97
C PRO A 32 5.48 -18.98 -4.95
N GLU A 33 5.98 -20.24 -4.80
CA GLU A 33 6.96 -20.84 -5.73
C GLU A 33 6.41 -21.04 -7.14
N SER A 34 5.12 -21.25 -7.27
CA SER A 34 4.44 -21.40 -8.57
C SER A 34 3.85 -20.09 -9.08
N GLY A 35 3.87 -19.02 -8.26
CA GLY A 35 3.34 -17.71 -8.58
C GLY A 35 4.01 -17.05 -9.79
N LEU A 36 3.34 -16.10 -10.41
CA LEU A 36 3.90 -15.29 -11.48
C LEU A 36 4.73 -14.14 -10.87
N VAL A 37 5.97 -13.99 -11.34
CA VAL A 37 6.77 -12.79 -11.05
C VAL A 37 6.36 -11.72 -12.05
N TYR A 38 5.93 -10.57 -11.55
CA TYR A 38 5.55 -9.44 -12.39
C TYR A 38 6.59 -8.32 -12.32
N GLU A 39 6.62 -7.50 -13.39
CA GLU A 39 7.39 -6.27 -13.49
C GLU A 39 6.53 -5.21 -14.17
N ILE A 40 6.18 -4.14 -13.45
CA ILE A 40 5.34 -3.05 -13.94
C ILE A 40 6.06 -1.72 -13.74
N PRO A 41 6.32 -0.94 -14.80
CA PRO A 41 6.89 0.40 -14.69
C PRO A 41 5.98 1.37 -13.92
N LEU A 42 6.58 2.35 -13.25
CA LEU A 42 5.86 3.50 -12.71
C LEU A 42 5.78 4.62 -13.76
N ARG A 43 4.69 5.37 -13.75
CA ARG A 43 4.50 6.57 -14.60
C ARG A 43 5.45 7.70 -14.22
N THR A 44 5.83 7.75 -12.96
CA THR A 44 6.75 8.75 -12.38
C THR A 44 7.57 8.07 -11.30
N ARG A 45 8.84 8.45 -11.17
CA ARG A 45 9.70 7.98 -10.08
C ARG A 45 9.05 8.27 -8.72
N PHE A 46 9.04 7.29 -7.86
CA PHE A 46 8.44 7.39 -6.52
C PHE A 46 9.35 6.75 -5.49
N ARG A 47 9.90 7.54 -4.55
CA ARG A 47 10.86 7.07 -3.53
C ARG A 47 12.07 6.32 -4.13
N GLY A 48 12.60 6.81 -5.23
CA GLY A 48 13.69 6.13 -5.95
C GLY A 48 13.28 4.93 -6.82
N VAL A 49 12.03 4.46 -6.70
CA VAL A 49 11.49 3.32 -7.47
C VAL A 49 10.94 3.80 -8.82
N THR A 50 11.32 3.13 -9.90
CA THR A 50 10.82 3.37 -11.26
C THR A 50 10.08 2.17 -11.84
N VAL A 51 10.26 1.00 -11.22
CA VAL A 51 9.65 -0.26 -11.63
C VAL A 51 9.16 -0.99 -10.37
N ARG A 52 7.95 -1.52 -10.41
CA ARG A 52 7.39 -2.33 -9.33
C ARG A 52 7.42 -3.81 -9.71
N GLN A 53 8.01 -4.61 -8.85
CA GLN A 53 8.14 -6.06 -9.01
C GLN A 53 7.55 -6.79 -7.80
N GLY A 54 7.13 -8.03 -8.02
CA GLY A 54 6.64 -8.89 -6.98
C GLY A 54 6.20 -10.25 -7.52
N VAL A 55 5.67 -11.08 -6.64
CA VAL A 55 5.10 -12.40 -6.96
C VAL A 55 3.61 -12.39 -6.65
N VAL A 56 2.80 -12.86 -7.59
CA VAL A 56 1.36 -13.06 -7.39
C VAL A 56 0.99 -14.52 -7.61
N TRP A 57 0.11 -15.05 -6.76
CA TRP A 57 -0.40 -16.41 -6.90
C TRP A 57 -1.82 -16.50 -6.36
N ARG A 58 -2.49 -17.61 -6.65
CA ARG A 58 -3.82 -17.91 -6.13
C ARG A 58 -3.73 -19.05 -5.12
N GLY A 59 -4.21 -18.80 -3.90
CA GLY A 59 -4.42 -19.81 -2.87
C GLY A 59 -5.89 -20.17 -2.69
N ALA A 60 -6.20 -20.85 -1.61
CA ALA A 60 -7.55 -21.35 -1.32
C ALA A 60 -8.57 -20.23 -1.06
N ALA A 61 -8.15 -19.14 -0.39
CA ALA A 61 -9.00 -17.99 -0.06
C ALA A 61 -9.01 -16.93 -1.16
N GLY A 62 -8.01 -16.88 -2.04
CA GLY A 62 -7.97 -15.88 -3.10
C GLY A 62 -6.59 -15.61 -3.69
N TRP A 63 -6.49 -14.51 -4.42
CA TRP A 63 -5.22 -14.02 -4.94
C TRP A 63 -4.42 -13.29 -3.87
N ALA A 64 -3.11 -13.45 -3.91
CA ALA A 64 -2.14 -12.81 -3.03
C ALA A 64 -1.00 -12.18 -3.81
N GLU A 65 -0.41 -11.15 -3.23
CA GLU A 65 0.76 -10.46 -3.74
C GLU A 65 1.83 -10.40 -2.66
N TRP A 66 3.05 -10.81 -3.00
CA TRP A 66 4.25 -10.63 -2.20
C TRP A 66 5.21 -9.72 -2.97
N SER A 67 5.38 -8.50 -2.49
CA SER A 67 6.12 -7.49 -3.22
C SER A 67 6.94 -6.57 -2.30
N PRO A 68 7.81 -7.12 -1.42
CA PRO A 68 8.69 -6.29 -0.60
C PRO A 68 9.64 -5.48 -1.49
N PHE A 69 9.93 -4.22 -1.11
CA PHE A 69 10.94 -3.44 -1.79
C PHE A 69 12.30 -4.14 -1.72
N LEU A 70 13.19 -3.84 -2.67
CA LEU A 70 14.47 -4.54 -2.81
C LEU A 70 15.46 -4.24 -1.66
N ASP A 71 15.25 -3.16 -0.93
CA ASP A 71 16.02 -2.77 0.26
C ASP A 71 15.62 -3.53 1.54
N TYR A 72 14.57 -4.37 1.50
CA TYR A 72 14.19 -5.25 2.59
C TYR A 72 14.94 -6.57 2.47
N GLY A 73 15.77 -6.89 3.49
CA GLY A 73 16.45 -8.18 3.60
C GLY A 73 15.49 -9.34 3.89
N PRO A 74 15.99 -10.60 3.87
CA PRO A 74 15.17 -11.77 4.19
C PRO A 74 14.49 -11.69 5.56
N ASP A 75 15.19 -11.13 6.57
CA ASP A 75 14.71 -10.96 7.95
C ASP A 75 13.52 -9.99 8.10
N GLU A 76 13.33 -9.11 7.12
CA GLU A 76 12.16 -8.23 7.07
C GLU A 76 11.13 -8.77 6.07
N ALA A 77 11.57 -9.28 4.92
CA ALA A 77 10.71 -9.68 3.81
C ALA A 77 9.84 -10.92 4.10
N TRP A 78 10.22 -11.76 5.10
CA TRP A 78 9.38 -12.89 5.54
C TRP A 78 8.06 -12.42 6.16
N ILE A 79 8.06 -11.25 6.82
CA ILE A 79 6.84 -10.66 7.39
C ILE A 79 5.84 -10.34 6.26
N TRP A 80 6.34 -9.83 5.14
CA TRP A 80 5.53 -9.57 3.94
C TRP A 80 4.99 -10.86 3.33
N LEU A 81 5.80 -11.94 3.32
CA LEU A 81 5.37 -13.25 2.84
C LEU A 81 4.24 -13.82 3.70
N ARG A 82 4.34 -13.70 5.02
CA ARG A 82 3.28 -14.09 5.95
C ARG A 82 1.96 -13.38 5.66
N ALA A 83 2.01 -12.06 5.37
CA ALA A 83 0.83 -11.29 4.99
C ALA A 83 0.21 -11.77 3.68
N ALA A 84 1.05 -12.09 2.70
CA ALA A 84 0.59 -12.63 1.43
C ALA A 84 -0.01 -14.04 1.58
N MET A 85 0.58 -14.91 2.43
CA MET A 85 0.01 -16.22 2.76
C MET A 85 -1.34 -16.11 3.48
N GLU A 86 -1.53 -15.14 4.41
CA GLU A 86 -2.84 -14.87 4.98
C GLU A 86 -3.87 -14.55 3.89
N SER A 87 -3.51 -13.71 2.93
CA SER A 87 -4.39 -13.32 1.82
C SER A 87 -4.73 -14.51 0.90
N ALA A 88 -3.73 -15.39 0.65
CA ALA A 88 -3.89 -16.55 -0.22
C ALA A 88 -4.79 -17.65 0.40
N ASP A 89 -4.57 -17.96 1.69
CA ASP A 89 -5.02 -19.21 2.28
C ASP A 89 -6.09 -19.06 3.34
N ILE A 90 -6.16 -17.91 4.02
CA ILE A 90 -7.07 -17.65 5.16
C ILE A 90 -8.16 -16.64 4.78
N GLY A 91 -7.83 -15.64 3.98
CA GLY A 91 -8.69 -14.49 3.72
C GLY A 91 -8.77 -13.54 4.94
N TRP A 92 -9.73 -12.62 4.93
CA TRP A 92 -9.81 -11.50 5.86
C TRP A 92 -11.11 -11.49 6.66
N PRO A 93 -11.18 -10.74 7.76
CA PRO A 93 -12.43 -10.52 8.48
C PRO A 93 -13.49 -9.84 7.61
N ASP A 94 -14.75 -10.04 7.96
CA ASP A 94 -15.87 -9.39 7.29
C ASP A 94 -15.78 -7.86 7.37
N PRO A 95 -16.07 -7.14 6.28
CA PRO A 95 -16.03 -5.69 6.26
C PRO A 95 -17.22 -5.09 7.04
N VAL A 96 -16.97 -4.02 7.80
CA VAL A 96 -18.03 -3.22 8.46
C VAL A 96 -18.47 -2.02 7.62
N ARG A 97 -17.86 -1.82 6.44
CA ARG A 97 -18.20 -0.77 5.46
C ARG A 97 -18.00 -1.25 4.03
N ALA A 98 -18.82 -0.71 3.12
CA ALA A 98 -18.77 -1.07 1.70
C ALA A 98 -17.81 -0.21 0.87
N THR A 99 -17.41 0.95 1.38
CA THR A 99 -16.48 1.88 0.72
C THR A 99 -15.49 2.45 1.70
N VAL A 100 -14.29 2.78 1.22
CA VAL A 100 -13.19 3.35 2.00
C VAL A 100 -12.77 4.67 1.38
N PRO A 101 -12.76 5.79 2.13
CA PRO A 101 -12.24 7.07 1.64
C PRO A 101 -10.73 6.96 1.44
N VAL A 102 -10.23 7.52 0.34
CA VAL A 102 -8.80 7.47 0.01
C VAL A 102 -8.26 8.82 -0.41
N ASN A 103 -6.95 9.02 -0.19
CA ASN A 103 -6.24 10.18 -0.72
C ASN A 103 -5.59 9.87 -2.08
N CYS A 104 -5.40 10.88 -2.91
CA CYS A 104 -4.41 10.80 -3.96
C CYS A 104 -2.99 10.95 -3.39
N THR A 105 -2.03 10.29 -4.02
CA THR A 105 -0.62 10.38 -3.66
C THR A 105 0.11 11.17 -4.74
N ILE A 106 0.75 12.27 -4.32
CA ILE A 106 1.49 13.17 -5.20
C ILE A 106 2.97 12.93 -5.00
N PRO A 107 3.69 12.40 -6.00
CA PRO A 107 5.15 12.26 -5.98
C PRO A 107 5.86 13.63 -5.91
N ALA A 108 7.20 13.60 -5.81
CA ALA A 108 8.03 14.80 -5.86
C ALA A 108 8.17 15.32 -7.31
N VAL A 109 7.07 15.80 -7.86
CA VAL A 109 6.93 16.36 -9.22
C VAL A 109 6.79 17.88 -9.18
N ASP A 110 6.86 18.51 -10.36
CA ASP A 110 6.66 19.96 -10.50
C ASP A 110 5.24 20.38 -10.06
N PRO A 111 5.06 21.62 -9.60
CA PRO A 111 3.79 22.13 -9.06
C PRO A 111 2.61 21.99 -10.02
N GLU A 112 2.80 22.22 -11.31
CA GLU A 112 1.77 22.11 -12.35
C GLU A 112 1.30 20.66 -12.50
N VAL A 113 2.23 19.71 -12.46
CA VAL A 113 1.93 18.27 -12.49
C VAL A 113 1.20 17.84 -11.22
N ALA A 114 1.65 18.32 -10.07
CA ALA A 114 1.03 18.05 -8.77
C ALA A 114 -0.42 18.56 -8.73
N TYR A 115 -0.67 19.78 -9.23
CA TYR A 115 -2.00 20.35 -9.38
C TYR A 115 -2.90 19.46 -10.26
N ALA A 116 -2.41 19.12 -11.45
CA ALA A 116 -3.17 18.28 -12.40
C ALA A 116 -3.49 16.90 -11.82
N MET A 117 -2.55 16.28 -11.10
CA MET A 117 -2.78 14.99 -10.41
C MET A 117 -3.84 15.12 -9.33
N ALA A 118 -3.79 16.17 -8.51
CA ALA A 118 -4.76 16.39 -7.44
C ALA A 118 -6.18 16.58 -8.01
N VAL A 119 -6.35 17.44 -9.01
CA VAL A 119 -7.64 17.67 -9.69
C VAL A 119 -8.15 16.40 -10.37
N GLY A 120 -7.27 15.73 -11.13
CA GLY A 120 -7.64 14.53 -11.91
C GLY A 120 -7.98 13.30 -11.08
N SER A 121 -7.55 13.27 -9.80
CA SER A 121 -7.80 12.16 -8.90
C SER A 121 -9.26 12.06 -8.42
N GLY A 122 -9.99 13.16 -8.38
CA GLY A 122 -11.32 13.25 -7.78
C GLY A 122 -11.33 13.02 -6.25
N CYS A 123 -10.17 12.99 -5.59
CA CYS A 123 -10.05 12.86 -4.14
C CYS A 123 -10.15 14.24 -3.47
N THR A 124 -10.73 14.26 -2.28
CA THR A 124 -10.77 15.46 -1.41
C THR A 124 -9.58 15.55 -0.45
N THR A 125 -8.72 14.54 -0.44
CA THR A 125 -7.51 14.47 0.37
C THR A 125 -6.31 14.16 -0.54
N ALA A 126 -5.20 14.85 -0.36
CA ALA A 126 -3.93 14.57 -1.03
C ALA A 126 -2.80 14.37 -0.03
N LYS A 127 -1.93 13.39 -0.29
CA LYS A 127 -0.65 13.18 0.40
C LYS A 127 0.49 13.53 -0.55
N VAL A 128 1.25 14.56 -0.21
CA VAL A 128 2.31 15.15 -1.03
C VAL A 128 3.68 14.68 -0.51
N LYS A 129 4.51 14.13 -1.38
CA LYS A 129 5.89 13.81 -1.05
C LYS A 129 6.73 15.07 -0.96
N VAL A 130 7.49 15.18 0.14
CA VAL A 130 8.41 16.29 0.45
C VAL A 130 9.79 15.73 0.83
N ALA A 131 10.78 16.59 0.92
CA ALA A 131 12.15 16.23 1.29
C ALA A 131 12.79 15.22 0.33
N GLU A 132 12.43 15.23 -0.96
CA GLU A 132 13.05 14.37 -1.95
C GLU A 132 14.52 14.76 -2.17
N GLN A 133 15.40 13.78 -2.27
CA GLN A 133 16.83 14.01 -2.46
C GLN A 133 17.09 14.84 -3.73
N GLY A 134 17.84 15.94 -3.58
CA GLY A 134 18.16 16.86 -4.66
C GLY A 134 17.13 17.98 -4.87
N GLN A 135 16.09 18.05 -4.05
CA GLN A 135 15.14 19.16 -3.99
C GLN A 135 15.34 19.96 -2.71
N GLU A 136 14.92 21.22 -2.75
CA GLU A 136 14.96 22.13 -1.61
C GLU A 136 13.56 22.35 -1.03
N LEU A 137 13.49 22.90 0.18
CA LEU A 137 12.21 23.22 0.83
C LEU A 137 11.31 24.13 -0.01
N ALA A 138 11.90 25.00 -0.84
CA ALA A 138 11.13 25.86 -1.75
C ALA A 138 10.34 25.04 -2.78
N ASP A 139 10.90 23.93 -3.29
CA ASP A 139 10.22 23.03 -4.23
C ASP A 139 9.03 22.36 -3.56
N ASP A 140 9.20 21.92 -2.31
CA ASP A 140 8.14 21.32 -1.50
C ASP A 140 7.01 22.33 -1.23
N LEU A 141 7.35 23.54 -0.84
CA LEU A 141 6.37 24.61 -0.57
C LEU A 141 5.54 24.92 -1.82
N ASN A 142 6.17 25.07 -2.98
CA ASN A 142 5.50 25.35 -4.25
C ASN A 142 4.56 24.19 -4.65
N ARG A 143 5.00 22.94 -4.47
CA ARG A 143 4.20 21.73 -4.74
C ARG A 143 2.99 21.64 -3.81
N VAL A 144 3.18 21.85 -2.51
CA VAL A 144 2.10 21.83 -1.53
C VAL A 144 1.10 22.94 -1.76
N GLU A 145 1.56 24.15 -2.13
CA GLU A 145 0.70 25.27 -2.49
C GLU A 145 -0.19 24.96 -3.71
N ALA A 146 0.40 24.36 -4.76
CA ALA A 146 -0.34 23.94 -5.95
C ALA A 146 -1.42 22.90 -5.60
N VAL A 147 -1.11 21.93 -4.74
CA VAL A 147 -2.07 20.92 -4.29
C VAL A 147 -3.16 21.54 -3.40
N ARG A 148 -2.82 22.47 -2.49
CA ARG A 148 -3.80 23.19 -1.68
C ARG A 148 -4.76 23.99 -2.58
N HIS A 149 -4.22 24.64 -3.61
CA HIS A 149 -5.04 25.36 -4.59
C HIS A 149 -5.97 24.42 -5.35
N ALA A 150 -5.48 23.24 -5.78
CA ALA A 150 -6.27 22.23 -6.48
C ALA A 150 -7.45 21.70 -5.65
N LEU A 151 -7.23 21.45 -4.36
CA LEU A 151 -8.25 20.90 -3.46
C LEU A 151 -9.17 21.95 -2.85
N GLY A 152 -8.78 23.25 -2.93
CA GLY A 152 -9.53 24.32 -2.30
C GLY A 152 -9.45 24.30 -0.76
N PRO A 153 -10.17 25.20 -0.09
CA PRO A 153 -10.04 25.42 1.37
C PRO A 153 -10.57 24.25 2.23
N THR A 154 -11.47 23.43 1.69
CA THR A 154 -12.09 22.31 2.43
C THR A 154 -11.37 20.97 2.22
N GLY A 155 -10.47 20.91 1.24
CA GLY A 155 -9.67 19.70 0.98
C GLY A 155 -8.64 19.47 2.08
N GLN A 156 -8.25 18.21 2.27
CA GLN A 156 -7.23 17.83 3.26
C GLN A 156 -5.86 17.64 2.57
N VAL A 157 -4.84 18.27 3.09
CA VAL A 157 -3.46 18.15 2.59
C VAL A 157 -2.59 17.52 3.67
N ARG A 158 -1.83 16.53 3.30
CA ARG A 158 -0.82 15.84 4.11
C ARG A 158 0.52 15.92 3.41
N VAL A 159 1.59 15.93 4.16
CA VAL A 159 2.93 15.79 3.60
C VAL A 159 3.61 14.57 4.20
N ASP A 160 4.49 13.94 3.42
CA ASP A 160 5.22 12.73 3.83
C ASP A 160 6.70 12.91 3.47
N ALA A 161 7.54 13.00 4.51
CA ALA A 161 8.97 13.23 4.40
C ALA A 161 9.80 11.93 4.45
N ASN A 162 9.18 10.79 4.71
CA ASN A 162 9.84 9.47 4.79
C ASN A 162 11.11 9.45 5.67
N GLY A 163 11.11 10.23 6.77
CA GLY A 163 12.22 10.27 7.71
C GLY A 163 13.44 11.07 7.25
N ALA A 164 13.30 11.91 6.22
CA ALA A 164 14.44 12.56 5.60
C ALA A 164 15.01 13.75 6.40
N TRP A 165 14.27 14.31 7.35
CA TRP A 165 14.72 15.45 8.14
C TRP A 165 15.27 15.03 9.51
N ASP A 166 16.23 15.79 10.03
CA ASP A 166 16.50 15.85 11.47
C ASP A 166 15.45 16.73 12.18
N VAL A 167 15.50 16.78 13.49
CA VAL A 167 14.51 17.51 14.30
C VAL A 167 14.50 19.03 14.00
N ASP A 168 15.65 19.64 13.75
CA ASP A 168 15.75 21.08 13.50
C ASP A 168 15.24 21.43 12.09
N ALA A 169 15.63 20.64 11.09
CA ALA A 169 15.13 20.77 9.71
C ALA A 169 13.62 20.52 9.64
N ALA A 170 13.12 19.46 10.29
CA ALA A 170 11.69 19.15 10.38
C ALA A 170 10.91 20.31 11.00
N ARG A 171 11.38 20.85 12.12
CA ARG A 171 10.76 22.01 12.80
C ARG A 171 10.70 23.24 11.91
N ALA A 172 11.80 23.55 11.19
CA ALA A 172 11.87 24.69 10.27
C ALA A 172 10.93 24.52 9.06
N ALA A 173 10.90 23.32 8.47
CA ALA A 173 10.03 22.99 7.34
C ALA A 173 8.55 23.01 7.74
N ILE A 174 8.17 22.35 8.84
CA ILE A 174 6.78 22.30 9.32
C ILE A 174 6.25 23.70 9.66
N ARG A 175 7.07 24.58 10.24
CA ARG A 175 6.67 25.98 10.51
C ARG A 175 6.25 26.72 9.23
N GLN A 176 6.91 26.46 8.10
CA GLN A 176 6.55 27.07 6.82
C GLN A 176 5.38 26.35 6.14
N LEU A 177 5.33 25.03 6.24
CA LEU A 177 4.26 24.20 5.66
C LEU A 177 2.92 24.36 6.40
N ALA A 178 2.93 24.70 7.68
CA ALA A 178 1.72 24.91 8.51
C ALA A 178 0.73 25.93 7.94
N ARG A 179 1.20 26.90 7.14
CA ARG A 179 0.34 27.88 6.45
C ARG A 179 -0.65 27.26 5.47
N PHE A 180 -0.40 26.02 5.04
CA PHE A 180 -1.25 25.30 4.11
C PHE A 180 -2.32 24.44 4.81
N ASP A 181 -2.55 24.63 6.11
CA ASP A 181 -3.55 23.91 6.91
C ASP A 181 -3.44 22.38 6.72
N LEU A 182 -2.28 21.85 7.14
CA LEU A 182 -1.99 20.42 6.98
C LEU A 182 -2.80 19.57 7.96
N GLU A 183 -3.39 18.50 7.48
CA GLU A 183 -4.04 17.49 8.31
C GLU A 183 -3.01 16.76 9.21
N TYR A 184 -1.85 16.40 8.64
CA TYR A 184 -0.69 15.91 9.39
C TYR A 184 0.60 15.93 8.54
N VAL A 185 1.74 15.74 9.21
CA VAL A 185 3.04 15.44 8.61
C VAL A 185 3.41 14.00 8.92
N GLU A 186 3.60 13.15 7.88
CA GLU A 186 3.96 11.75 8.00
C GLU A 186 5.48 11.59 8.06
N GLN A 187 5.95 10.86 9.08
CA GLN A 187 7.34 10.49 9.31
C GLN A 187 8.35 11.60 8.98
N PRO A 188 8.31 12.74 9.68
CA PRO A 188 9.26 13.83 9.41
C PRO A 188 10.70 13.45 9.72
N CYS A 189 10.97 12.70 10.79
CA CYS A 189 12.28 12.26 11.20
C CYS A 189 12.42 10.73 11.16
N ALA A 190 13.65 10.21 11.05
CA ALA A 190 13.91 8.78 10.88
C ALA A 190 13.58 7.98 12.15
N HIS A 191 13.91 8.50 13.33
CA HIS A 191 13.84 7.76 14.60
C HIS A 191 12.64 8.20 15.46
N VAL A 192 12.07 7.25 16.20
CA VAL A 192 10.90 7.49 17.06
C VAL A 192 11.17 8.51 18.17
N ASP A 193 12.39 8.52 18.72
CA ASP A 193 12.78 9.48 19.75
C ASP A 193 12.83 10.91 19.19
N GLU A 194 13.24 11.07 17.92
CA GLU A 194 13.23 12.35 17.20
C GLU A 194 11.81 12.84 16.94
N LEU A 195 10.88 11.94 16.57
CA LEU A 195 9.46 12.30 16.45
C LEU A 195 8.90 12.83 17.77
N ALA A 196 9.22 12.16 18.89
CA ALA A 196 8.79 12.60 20.21
C ALA A 196 9.37 13.97 20.60
N GLU A 197 10.65 14.22 20.28
CA GLU A 197 11.27 15.53 20.51
C GLU A 197 10.68 16.60 19.61
N LEU A 198 10.49 16.31 18.34
CA LEU A 198 9.87 17.22 17.37
C LEU A 198 8.47 17.67 17.85
N ARG A 199 7.61 16.72 18.27
CA ARG A 199 6.28 17.04 18.80
C ARG A 199 6.34 18.00 19.99
N ARG A 200 7.26 17.76 20.92
CA ARG A 200 7.46 18.66 22.07
C ARG A 200 7.87 20.06 21.64
N ARG A 201 8.74 20.18 20.63
CA ARG A 201 9.20 21.48 20.10
C ARG A 201 8.08 22.20 19.36
N LEU A 202 7.33 21.53 18.51
CA LEU A 202 6.18 22.12 17.81
C LEU A 202 5.11 22.62 18.79
N ALA A 203 4.83 21.86 19.85
CA ALA A 203 3.90 22.30 20.89
C ALA A 203 4.37 23.56 21.63
N ARG A 204 5.68 23.68 21.93
CA ARG A 204 6.27 24.90 22.53
C ARG A 204 6.18 26.12 21.60
N ASP A 205 6.27 25.87 20.29
CA ASP A 205 6.16 26.92 19.27
C ASP A 205 4.71 27.31 18.96
N GLY A 206 3.72 26.62 19.55
CA GLY A 206 2.30 26.83 19.26
C GLY A 206 1.87 26.32 17.88
N ILE A 207 2.62 25.40 17.28
CA ILE A 207 2.32 24.79 15.98
C ILE A 207 1.49 23.54 16.21
N GLY A 208 0.20 23.58 15.85
CA GLY A 208 -0.77 22.50 16.08
C GLY A 208 -0.84 21.41 14.99
N VAL A 209 0.20 21.25 14.15
CA VAL A 209 0.23 20.24 13.11
C VAL A 209 0.45 18.85 13.73
N LEU A 210 -0.38 17.88 13.36
CA LEU A 210 -0.28 16.50 13.84
C LEU A 210 0.91 15.77 13.19
N ILE A 211 1.47 14.82 13.91
CA ILE A 211 2.54 13.92 13.40
C ILE A 211 1.97 12.52 13.20
N ALA A 212 2.21 11.93 12.03
CA ALA A 212 1.90 10.54 11.74
C ALA A 212 3.17 9.69 11.64
N ALA A 213 3.16 8.48 12.22
CA ALA A 213 4.28 7.53 12.19
C ALA A 213 4.01 6.42 11.17
N ASP A 214 4.91 6.21 10.20
CA ASP A 214 4.93 5.13 9.22
C ASP A 214 6.13 4.18 9.44
N GLU A 215 7.35 4.63 9.12
CA GLU A 215 8.55 3.82 9.26
C GLU A 215 8.80 3.42 10.70
N SER A 216 8.49 4.28 11.64
CA SER A 216 8.60 4.00 13.09
C SER A 216 7.61 2.93 13.58
N ILE A 217 6.65 2.52 12.75
CA ILE A 217 5.75 1.38 12.99
C ILE A 217 6.26 0.15 12.26
N ARG A 218 6.41 0.22 10.93
CA ARG A 218 6.61 -0.95 10.07
C ARG A 218 8.06 -1.46 10.00
N ARG A 219 9.04 -0.67 10.40
CA ARG A 219 10.47 -1.02 10.49
C ARG A 219 10.97 -1.07 11.93
N SER A 220 10.08 -0.97 12.90
CA SER A 220 10.43 -1.03 14.32
C SER A 220 10.28 -2.46 14.85
N ASN A 221 11.22 -2.86 15.70
CA ASN A 221 11.08 -4.09 16.49
C ASN A 221 9.96 -3.97 17.54
N ASP A 222 9.57 -2.75 17.89
CA ASP A 222 8.48 -2.45 18.80
C ASP A 222 7.62 -1.28 18.28
N PRO A 223 6.54 -1.57 17.53
CA PRO A 223 5.64 -0.54 17.02
C PRO A 223 4.90 0.23 18.12
N TYR A 224 4.80 -0.32 19.34
CA TYR A 224 4.09 0.31 20.46
C TYR A 224 4.89 1.43 21.12
N ARG A 225 6.20 1.46 20.94
CA ARG A 225 7.07 2.52 21.43
C ARG A 225 6.64 3.91 20.96
N VAL A 226 5.99 4.02 19.79
CA VAL A 226 5.42 5.29 19.29
C VAL A 226 4.39 5.84 20.27
N ALA A 227 3.51 5.01 20.82
CA ALA A 227 2.51 5.42 21.81
C ALA A 227 3.13 5.69 23.18
N GLU A 228 4.06 4.83 23.65
CA GLU A 228 4.74 4.99 24.94
C GLU A 228 5.49 6.33 25.02
N LEU A 229 6.21 6.70 23.97
CA LEU A 229 6.94 7.96 23.87
C LEU A 229 6.05 9.15 23.49
N ARG A 230 4.78 8.92 23.20
CA ARG A 230 3.87 9.92 22.63
C ARG A 230 4.49 10.59 21.37
N ALA A 231 5.10 9.78 20.52
CA ALA A 231 5.89 10.22 19.37
C ALA A 231 5.03 10.64 18.17
N ALA A 232 3.77 10.19 18.10
CA ALA A 232 2.84 10.53 17.04
C ALA A 232 1.41 10.72 17.56
N ASP A 233 0.58 11.34 16.72
CA ASP A 233 -0.86 11.54 16.93
C ASP A 233 -1.67 10.54 16.10
N VAL A 234 -1.09 10.06 15.00
CA VAL A 234 -1.68 9.14 14.02
C VAL A 234 -0.67 8.06 13.70
N VAL A 235 -1.13 6.83 13.45
CA VAL A 235 -0.26 5.73 12.98
C VAL A 235 -0.68 5.27 11.61
N VAL A 236 0.32 5.01 10.76
CA VAL A 236 0.13 4.48 9.42
C VAL A 236 0.39 2.98 9.43
N LEU A 237 -0.62 2.18 9.06
CA LEU A 237 -0.52 0.73 8.98
C LEU A 237 -0.51 0.28 7.52
N LYS A 238 0.43 -0.61 7.20
CA LYS A 238 0.57 -1.25 5.89
C LYS A 238 0.55 -2.76 6.06
N VAL A 239 -0.34 -3.43 5.35
CA VAL A 239 -0.62 -4.86 5.58
C VAL A 239 0.58 -5.74 5.36
N GLN A 240 1.28 -5.61 4.22
CA GLN A 240 2.39 -6.49 3.90
C GLN A 240 3.56 -6.36 4.91
N PRO A 241 4.13 -5.16 5.18
CA PRO A 241 5.26 -5.04 6.11
C PRO A 241 4.91 -5.33 7.58
N LEU A 242 3.62 -5.38 7.92
CA LEU A 242 3.17 -5.69 9.28
C LEU A 242 2.63 -7.12 9.45
N GLY A 243 2.70 -7.94 8.39
CA GLY A 243 2.47 -9.37 8.48
C GLY A 243 1.02 -9.82 8.41
N GLY A 244 0.13 -8.98 7.84
CA GLY A 244 -1.24 -9.36 7.53
C GLY A 244 -2.30 -8.44 8.13
N VAL A 245 -3.53 -8.63 7.71
CA VAL A 245 -4.69 -7.82 8.16
C VAL A 245 -4.95 -8.03 9.65
N ARG A 246 -4.91 -9.27 10.12
CA ARG A 246 -5.15 -9.58 11.54
C ARG A 246 -4.06 -9.02 12.45
N ALA A 247 -2.80 -9.06 12.01
CA ALA A 247 -1.70 -8.45 12.75
C ALA A 247 -1.88 -6.92 12.84
N CYS A 248 -2.27 -6.26 11.74
CA CYS A 248 -2.58 -4.83 11.74
C CYS A 248 -3.75 -4.47 12.67
N LEU A 249 -4.82 -5.27 12.71
CA LEU A 249 -5.94 -5.05 13.61
C LEU A 249 -5.51 -5.16 15.09
N GLN A 250 -4.67 -6.14 15.43
CA GLN A 250 -4.11 -6.28 16.78
C GLN A 250 -3.22 -5.07 17.15
N ILE A 251 -2.40 -4.58 16.22
CA ILE A 251 -1.60 -3.37 16.44
C ILE A 251 -2.52 -2.16 16.66
N ALA A 252 -3.53 -1.98 15.82
CA ALA A 252 -4.48 -0.87 15.94
C ALA A 252 -5.21 -0.85 17.30
N GLU A 253 -5.69 -2.01 17.73
CA GLU A 253 -6.37 -2.17 19.03
C GLU A 253 -5.43 -1.83 20.19
N ARG A 254 -4.21 -2.38 20.19
CA ARG A 254 -3.26 -2.23 21.28
C ARG A 254 -2.64 -0.84 21.34
N ILE A 255 -2.37 -0.21 20.19
CA ILE A 255 -1.70 1.11 20.16
C ILE A 255 -2.63 2.24 20.57
N GLY A 256 -3.96 2.10 20.34
CA GLY A 256 -4.99 3.02 20.79
C GLY A 256 -4.93 4.43 20.15
N LEU A 257 -4.17 4.61 19.07
CA LEU A 257 -4.08 5.86 18.31
C LEU A 257 -4.95 5.79 17.04
N PRO A 258 -5.41 6.91 16.49
CA PRO A 258 -6.06 6.95 15.18
C PRO A 258 -5.20 6.32 14.10
N VAL A 259 -5.83 5.50 13.24
CA VAL A 259 -5.16 4.71 12.20
C VAL A 259 -5.45 5.27 10.81
N VAL A 260 -4.42 5.32 9.98
CA VAL A 260 -4.50 5.45 8.53
C VAL A 260 -3.97 4.17 7.91
N VAL A 261 -4.76 3.52 7.05
CA VAL A 261 -4.25 2.40 6.26
C VAL A 261 -3.59 2.93 4.99
N SER A 262 -2.40 2.45 4.69
CA SER A 262 -1.65 2.88 3.51
C SER A 262 -1.10 1.68 2.73
N SER A 263 -0.55 1.95 1.57
CA SER A 263 0.02 0.97 0.65
C SER A 263 1.55 1.04 0.60
N ALA A 264 2.14 -0.01 0.03
CA ALA A 264 3.55 -0.08 -0.35
C ALA A 264 3.70 -0.18 -1.90
N LEU A 265 2.87 0.57 -2.65
CA LEU A 265 2.85 0.58 -4.12
C LEU A 265 2.47 -0.78 -4.74
N GLU A 266 1.59 -1.51 -4.10
CA GLU A 266 1.09 -2.78 -4.61
C GLU A 266 0.21 -2.59 -5.86
N THR A 267 0.05 -3.67 -6.64
CA THR A 267 -1.02 -3.80 -7.64
C THR A 267 -2.39 -3.87 -6.95
N SER A 268 -3.48 -3.86 -7.70
CA SER A 268 -4.82 -4.05 -7.11
C SER A 268 -4.91 -5.33 -6.27
N VAL A 269 -4.11 -6.36 -6.57
CA VAL A 269 -4.09 -7.60 -5.79
C VAL A 269 -3.63 -7.33 -4.36
N GLY A 270 -2.52 -6.62 -4.16
CA GLY A 270 -2.03 -6.27 -2.82
C GLY A 270 -2.85 -5.16 -2.16
N ILE A 271 -3.30 -4.15 -2.92
CA ILE A 271 -4.17 -3.07 -2.42
C ILE A 271 -5.45 -3.63 -1.80
N ARG A 272 -5.98 -4.75 -2.32
CA ARG A 272 -7.17 -5.39 -1.75
C ARG A 272 -7.00 -5.81 -0.29
N ALA A 273 -5.80 -6.23 0.12
CA ALA A 273 -5.52 -6.54 1.54
C ALA A 273 -5.57 -5.27 2.42
N GLY A 274 -4.99 -4.15 1.95
CA GLY A 274 -5.12 -2.85 2.60
C GLY A 274 -6.59 -2.37 2.68
N LEU A 275 -7.34 -2.58 1.61
CA LEU A 275 -8.77 -2.27 1.56
C LEU A 275 -9.56 -3.12 2.56
N ALA A 276 -9.25 -4.42 2.70
CA ALA A 276 -9.85 -5.31 3.69
C ALA A 276 -9.55 -4.85 5.13
N LEU A 277 -8.30 -4.45 5.43
CA LEU A 277 -7.95 -3.86 6.72
C LEU A 277 -8.78 -2.60 7.01
N ALA A 278 -8.80 -1.64 6.08
CA ALA A 278 -9.55 -0.40 6.24
C ALA A 278 -11.05 -0.64 6.40
N ALA A 279 -11.58 -1.65 5.70
CA ALA A 279 -12.99 -2.03 5.80
C ALA A 279 -13.35 -2.75 7.11
N ALA A 280 -12.40 -3.43 7.75
CA ALA A 280 -12.60 -4.15 9.02
C ALA A 280 -12.38 -3.28 10.27
N LEU A 281 -11.62 -2.17 10.17
CA LEU A 281 -11.39 -1.26 11.31
C LEU A 281 -12.71 -0.65 11.80
N PRO A 282 -13.01 -0.64 13.13
CA PRO A 282 -14.23 -0.04 13.64
C PRO A 282 -14.33 1.46 13.34
N GLN A 283 -13.22 2.18 13.48
CA GLN A 283 -13.12 3.62 13.21
C GLN A 283 -12.12 3.88 12.09
N LEU A 284 -12.45 4.81 11.19
CA LEU A 284 -11.61 5.21 10.08
C LEU A 284 -11.74 6.74 9.88
N PRO A 285 -11.12 7.53 10.79
CA PRO A 285 -11.31 8.98 10.80
C PRO A 285 -10.61 9.71 9.64
N TYR A 286 -9.66 9.06 8.98
CA TYR A 286 -8.84 9.63 7.93
C TYR A 286 -9.00 8.87 6.61
N ALA A 287 -8.87 9.57 5.47
CA ALA A 287 -8.76 8.93 4.16
C ALA A 287 -7.50 8.04 4.09
N CYS A 288 -7.60 6.88 3.46
CA CYS A 288 -6.52 5.88 3.38
C CYS A 288 -5.58 6.13 2.20
N GLY A 289 -4.30 5.82 2.37
CA GLY A 289 -3.27 5.91 1.31
C GLY A 289 -3.28 4.69 0.38
N LEU A 290 -4.46 4.29 -0.10
CA LEU A 290 -4.65 3.07 -0.91
C LEU A 290 -4.86 3.35 -2.41
N ASN A 291 -4.95 4.59 -2.85
CA ASN A 291 -5.13 4.94 -4.25
C ASN A 291 -3.78 5.16 -4.94
N THR A 292 -2.91 4.14 -4.93
CA THR A 292 -1.57 4.19 -5.55
C THR A 292 -1.46 3.43 -6.87
N VAL A 293 -2.45 2.59 -7.23
CA VAL A 293 -2.51 1.90 -8.53
C VAL A 293 -2.34 2.85 -9.72
N PRO A 294 -2.92 4.09 -9.73
CA PRO A 294 -2.71 5.04 -10.82
C PRO A 294 -1.25 5.47 -11.05
N LEU A 295 -0.35 5.22 -10.11
CA LEU A 295 1.10 5.46 -10.29
C LEU A 295 1.77 4.39 -11.15
N LEU A 296 1.17 3.21 -11.29
CA LEU A 296 1.63 2.13 -12.16
C LEU A 296 1.17 2.37 -13.62
N THR A 297 1.95 1.90 -14.58
CA THR A 297 1.57 1.99 -16.00
C THR A 297 0.48 1.00 -16.38
N ASP A 298 0.40 -0.13 -15.65
CA ASP A 298 -0.59 -1.19 -15.83
C ASP A 298 -0.96 -1.84 -14.47
N ASP A 299 -1.85 -2.82 -14.50
CA ASP A 299 -2.33 -3.58 -13.33
C ASP A 299 -2.59 -5.03 -13.74
N LEU A 300 -2.94 -5.90 -12.78
CA LEU A 300 -3.10 -7.34 -12.98
C LEU A 300 -4.57 -7.80 -13.06
N VAL A 301 -5.52 -6.88 -12.97
CA VAL A 301 -6.95 -7.19 -12.85
C VAL A 301 -7.77 -6.54 -13.97
N GLU A 302 -8.95 -7.11 -14.28
CA GLU A 302 -9.86 -6.55 -15.30
C GLU A 302 -10.28 -5.11 -14.97
N ALA A 303 -10.64 -4.88 -13.72
CA ALA A 303 -11.03 -3.58 -13.21
C ALA A 303 -10.15 -3.20 -12.01
N SER A 304 -9.24 -2.28 -12.22
CA SER A 304 -8.30 -1.80 -11.19
C SER A 304 -9.01 -1.17 -9.98
N LEU A 305 -8.38 -1.27 -8.80
CA LEU A 305 -8.79 -0.55 -7.60
C LEU A 305 -8.33 0.91 -7.69
N VAL A 306 -9.06 1.70 -8.41
CA VAL A 306 -8.86 3.15 -8.57
C VAL A 306 -10.04 3.89 -7.95
N ALA A 307 -9.75 5.01 -7.29
CA ALA A 307 -10.75 5.79 -6.60
C ALA A 307 -11.82 6.35 -7.57
N THR A 308 -13.07 6.28 -7.14
CA THR A 308 -14.18 6.98 -7.78
C THR A 308 -14.77 7.94 -6.74
N GLY A 309 -14.76 9.23 -7.05
CA GLY A 309 -15.20 10.26 -6.10
C GLY A 309 -14.48 10.20 -4.75
N GLY A 310 -13.16 9.91 -4.74
CA GLY A 310 -12.34 9.82 -3.54
C GLY A 310 -12.55 8.55 -2.69
N HIS A 311 -13.22 7.52 -3.21
CA HIS A 311 -13.50 6.28 -2.49
C HIS A 311 -13.09 5.04 -3.30
N LEU A 312 -12.64 3.99 -2.61
CA LEU A 312 -12.53 2.64 -3.14
C LEU A 312 -13.71 1.79 -2.66
N THR A 313 -14.30 1.03 -3.58
CA THR A 313 -15.35 0.07 -3.25
C THR A 313 -14.73 -1.25 -2.78
N VAL A 314 -15.21 -1.76 -1.66
CA VAL A 314 -14.82 -3.09 -1.14
C VAL A 314 -15.48 -4.15 -2.01
N ARG A 315 -14.68 -4.87 -2.81
CA ARG A 315 -15.16 -5.85 -3.77
C ARG A 315 -14.13 -6.93 -4.04
N ASP A 316 -14.57 -8.03 -4.59
CA ASP A 316 -13.70 -9.05 -5.13
C ASP A 316 -13.04 -8.60 -6.44
N LEU A 317 -11.88 -9.19 -6.73
CA LEU A 317 -11.10 -8.91 -7.92
C LEU A 317 -11.18 -10.08 -8.89
N VAL A 318 -11.26 -9.75 -10.17
CA VAL A 318 -11.06 -10.70 -11.27
C VAL A 318 -9.68 -10.40 -11.86
N VAL A 319 -8.75 -11.32 -11.66
CA VAL A 319 -7.42 -11.22 -12.26
C VAL A 319 -7.52 -11.56 -13.74
N ASP A 320 -6.92 -10.70 -14.57
CA ASP A 320 -6.95 -10.82 -16.03
C ASP A 320 -5.73 -11.63 -16.53
N PRO A 321 -5.93 -12.79 -17.16
CA PRO A 321 -4.83 -13.60 -17.67
C PRO A 321 -3.96 -12.90 -18.72
N LEU A 322 -4.51 -11.99 -19.51
CA LEU A 322 -3.76 -11.23 -20.52
C LEU A 322 -2.86 -10.19 -19.84
N ARG A 323 -3.37 -9.46 -18.86
CA ARG A 323 -2.59 -8.51 -18.06
C ARG A 323 -1.50 -9.22 -17.27
N LEU A 324 -1.79 -10.38 -16.66
CA LEU A 324 -0.77 -11.21 -16.01
C LEU A 324 0.35 -11.59 -16.99
N SER A 325 -0.01 -12.02 -18.20
CA SER A 325 0.97 -12.38 -19.22
C SER A 325 1.79 -11.19 -19.69
N SER A 326 1.16 -10.03 -19.86
CA SER A 326 1.86 -8.79 -20.28
C SER A 326 2.77 -8.23 -19.20
N ALA A 327 2.43 -8.42 -17.94
CA ALA A 327 3.23 -7.97 -16.80
C ALA A 327 4.32 -8.97 -16.38
N ALA A 328 4.41 -10.14 -17.01
CA ALA A 328 5.40 -11.15 -16.66
C ALA A 328 6.82 -10.60 -16.78
N ALA A 329 7.59 -10.74 -15.71
CA ALA A 329 8.95 -10.23 -15.62
C ALA A 329 9.92 -11.00 -16.56
N PRO A 330 11.02 -10.38 -17.01
CA PRO A 330 12.10 -11.05 -17.72
C PRO A 330 12.71 -12.20 -16.89
N SER A 331 13.35 -13.15 -17.57
CA SER A 331 13.84 -14.39 -16.92
C SER A 331 14.88 -14.16 -15.83
N ASP A 332 15.74 -13.18 -15.97
CA ASP A 332 16.74 -12.79 -14.95
C ASP A 332 16.08 -12.22 -13.69
N VAL A 333 15.04 -11.40 -13.85
CA VAL A 333 14.21 -10.89 -12.73
C VAL A 333 13.46 -12.04 -12.07
N VAL A 334 12.89 -12.96 -12.85
CA VAL A 334 12.22 -14.15 -12.31
C VAL A 334 13.18 -14.97 -11.46
N GLU A 335 14.40 -15.23 -11.92
CA GLU A 335 15.40 -15.99 -11.18
C GLU A 335 15.82 -15.28 -9.88
N ALA A 336 16.04 -13.97 -9.93
CA ALA A 336 16.35 -13.16 -8.75
C ALA A 336 15.23 -13.24 -7.69
N TRP A 337 13.97 -13.09 -8.10
CA TRP A 337 12.82 -13.20 -7.20
C TRP A 337 12.61 -14.62 -6.65
N ARG A 338 12.89 -15.66 -7.43
CA ARG A 338 12.86 -17.05 -6.95
C ARG A 338 13.96 -17.32 -5.92
N THR A 339 15.16 -16.77 -6.12
CA THR A 339 16.25 -16.86 -5.15
C THR A 339 15.86 -16.14 -3.85
N ARG A 340 15.38 -14.91 -3.95
CA ARG A 340 14.92 -14.12 -2.81
C ARG A 340 13.80 -14.85 -2.02
N LEU A 341 12.87 -15.50 -2.72
CA LEU A 341 11.80 -16.25 -2.08
C LEU A 341 12.36 -17.44 -1.26
N ARG A 342 13.37 -18.16 -1.79
CA ARG A 342 14.03 -19.25 -1.06
C ARG A 342 14.75 -18.76 0.20
N GLU A 343 15.44 -17.62 0.12
CA GLU A 343 16.13 -17.00 1.26
C GLU A 343 15.13 -16.58 2.34
N VAL A 344 14.00 -16.00 1.94
CA VAL A 344 12.91 -15.60 2.85
C VAL A 344 12.25 -16.81 3.52
N HIS A 345 12.01 -17.90 2.78
CA HIS A 345 11.51 -19.15 3.38
C HIS A 345 12.48 -19.74 4.41
N HIS A 346 13.77 -19.65 4.14
CA HIS A 346 14.78 -20.11 5.09
C HIS A 346 14.77 -19.28 6.38
N ALA A 347 14.79 -17.95 6.27
CA ALA A 347 14.67 -17.04 7.40
C ALA A 347 13.39 -17.26 8.21
N MET A 348 12.24 -17.47 7.54
CA MET A 348 10.98 -17.77 8.19
C MET A 348 11.02 -19.07 9.00
N ALA A 349 11.65 -20.13 8.45
CA ALA A 349 11.80 -21.41 9.14
C ALA A 349 12.72 -21.32 10.38
N GLU A 350 13.79 -20.54 10.29
CA GLU A 350 14.72 -20.29 11.41
C GLU A 350 14.02 -19.54 12.56
N MET A 351 13.23 -18.50 12.26
CA MET A 351 12.48 -17.75 13.26
C MET A 351 11.46 -18.64 13.99
N GLN A 352 10.70 -19.46 13.26
CA GLN A 352 9.73 -20.39 13.85
C GLN A 352 10.40 -21.47 14.74
N SER A 353 11.60 -21.92 14.36
CA SER A 353 12.36 -22.87 15.18
C SER A 353 13.04 -22.22 16.39
N GLY A 354 13.35 -20.92 16.33
CA GLY A 354 13.91 -20.12 17.42
C GLY A 354 12.90 -19.79 18.53
N GLU A 355 11.64 -19.48 18.15
CA GLU A 355 10.56 -19.26 19.12
C GLU A 355 10.20 -20.52 19.94
N GLY A 356 10.46 -21.70 19.40
CA GLY A 356 10.27 -22.99 20.13
C GLY A 356 11.36 -23.29 21.19
N ARG A 357 12.37 -22.46 21.35
CA ARG A 357 13.47 -22.67 22.31
C ARG A 357 13.46 -21.74 23.54
N ILE A 358 12.45 -20.87 23.64
CA ILE A 358 12.25 -20.04 24.83
C ILE A 358 11.02 -20.58 25.55
N VAL A 359 11.23 -21.65 26.34
CA VAL A 359 10.36 -22.12 27.41
C VAL A 359 11.21 -22.30 28.66
#